data_f18c199389b9dd0082ad7530f9c762e8
#
_entry.id   f18c199389b9dd0082ad7530f9c762e8
#
_cell.length_a   1.000
_cell.length_b   1.000
_cell.length_c   1.000
_cell.angle_alpha   90.00
_cell.angle_beta   90.00
_cell.angle_gamma   90.00
#
_symmetry.space_group_name_H-M   'P 1'
#
loop_
_entity.id
_entity.type
_entity.pdbx_description
1 polymer ?
#
loop_
_entity_poly.entity_id
_entity_poly.type
_entity_poly.pdbx_seq_one_letter_code
_entity_poly.pdbx_strand_id
1 'polypeptide(L)'
;MNSYRTLVAPRRNVGDFDCSGDDIQRDWVARTNCWSTVERVLLTREQVLTYELPAAEGKRDDPRWPTFARRYGFDVCRPVQWEVEALEPAELQRLVLEAVELYIDRAQLARQLAEERRQRRRLAEFLGRFGGSDGS
;
A
#
# COMPACT_ATOMS: atom_id res chain seq x y z
N MET A 1 26.17 -10.86 -23.69
CA MET A 1 24.73 -10.60 -23.76
C MET A 1 24.20 -10.42 -22.35
N ASN A 2 24.00 -9.20 -21.95
CA ASN A 2 23.40 -8.91 -20.63
C ASN A 2 21.89 -9.10 -20.75
N SER A 3 21.43 -10.27 -20.29
CA SER A 3 20.02 -10.46 -20.02
C SER A 3 19.65 -9.68 -18.76
N TYR A 4 19.30 -8.41 -18.93
CA TYR A 4 18.53 -7.71 -17.91
C TYR A 4 17.18 -8.44 -17.85
N ARG A 5 17.07 -9.43 -16.99
CA ARG A 5 15.76 -9.90 -16.51
C ARG A 5 15.12 -8.67 -15.87
N THR A 6 14.25 -8.02 -16.59
CA THR A 6 13.34 -7.04 -16.02
C THR A 6 12.62 -7.77 -14.90
N LEU A 7 12.99 -7.47 -13.67
CA LEU A 7 12.32 -7.99 -12.47
C LEU A 7 10.92 -7.38 -12.47
N VAL A 8 10.00 -8.09 -13.11
CA VAL A 8 8.58 -7.71 -13.10
C VAL A 8 8.06 -8.00 -11.71
N ALA A 9 7.87 -6.96 -10.92
CA ALA A 9 7.42 -7.07 -9.55
C ALA A 9 5.89 -7.19 -9.47
N PRO A 10 5.34 -7.92 -8.49
CA PRO A 10 3.92 -7.87 -8.19
C PRO A 10 3.56 -6.52 -7.58
N ARG A 11 2.38 -6.00 -7.92
CA ARG A 11 1.83 -4.80 -7.33
C ARG A 11 0.73 -5.15 -6.34
N ARG A 12 0.84 -4.60 -5.13
CA ARG A 12 -0.19 -4.63 -4.10
C ARG A 12 -0.71 -3.23 -3.87
N ASN A 13 -2.03 -3.06 -3.89
CA ASN A 13 -2.68 -1.78 -3.73
C ASN A 13 -3.47 -1.72 -2.43
N VAL A 14 -3.27 -0.64 -1.69
CA VAL A 14 -4.00 -0.30 -0.48
C VAL A 14 -4.59 1.09 -0.67
N GLY A 15 -5.87 1.24 -0.47
CA GLY A 15 -6.56 2.51 -0.63
C GLY A 15 -8.05 2.39 -0.36
N ASP A 16 -8.72 3.52 -0.33
CA ASP A 16 -10.16 3.63 -0.13
C ASP A 16 -10.92 2.89 -1.23
N PHE A 17 -12.11 2.40 -0.88
CA PHE A 17 -13.01 1.82 -1.84
C PHE A 17 -13.98 2.90 -2.33
N ASP A 18 -13.59 3.57 -3.41
CA ASP A 18 -14.35 4.61 -4.05
C ASP A 18 -14.12 4.61 -5.58
N CYS A 19 -14.94 5.36 -6.31
CA CYS A 19 -14.85 5.42 -7.77
C CYS A 19 -13.56 6.09 -8.26
N SER A 20 -13.02 7.02 -7.50
CA SER A 20 -11.77 7.70 -7.81
C SER A 20 -10.56 6.78 -7.66
N GLY A 21 -10.47 6.07 -6.55
CA GLY A 21 -9.38 5.13 -6.27
C GLY A 21 -9.33 3.98 -7.27
N ASP A 22 -10.48 3.45 -7.65
CA ASP A 22 -10.61 2.39 -8.64
C ASP A 22 -10.11 2.84 -10.02
N ASP A 23 -10.47 4.05 -10.43
CA ASP A 23 -10.05 4.64 -11.69
C ASP A 23 -8.55 4.96 -11.73
N ILE A 24 -8.02 5.54 -10.67
CA ILE A 24 -6.59 5.83 -10.52
C ILE A 24 -5.76 4.54 -10.59
N GLN A 25 -6.19 3.48 -9.93
CA GLN A 25 -5.51 2.19 -9.98
C GLN A 25 -5.47 1.64 -11.40
N ARG A 26 -6.60 1.67 -12.09
CA ARG A 26 -6.71 1.17 -13.47
C ARG A 26 -5.81 1.97 -14.43
N ASP A 27 -5.84 3.28 -14.34
CA ASP A 27 -5.02 4.18 -15.17
C ASP A 27 -3.53 3.97 -14.91
N TRP A 28 -3.13 3.88 -13.64
CA TRP A 28 -1.74 3.62 -13.27
C TRP A 28 -1.23 2.28 -13.82
N VAL A 29 -2.01 1.22 -13.68
CA VAL A 29 -1.65 -0.11 -14.21
C VAL A 29 -1.49 -0.08 -15.72
N ALA A 30 -2.43 0.58 -16.43
CA ALA A 30 -2.39 0.70 -17.87
C ALA A 30 -1.18 1.49 -18.38
N ARG A 31 -0.81 2.58 -17.70
CA ARG A 31 0.32 3.43 -18.09
C ARG A 31 1.68 2.82 -17.79
N THR A 32 1.83 2.13 -16.68
CA THR A 32 3.11 1.55 -16.29
C THR A 32 3.38 0.22 -16.96
N ASN A 33 2.38 -0.61 -17.14
CA ASN A 33 2.43 -1.91 -17.80
C ASN A 33 3.69 -2.77 -17.48
N CYS A 34 4.19 -2.64 -16.26
CA CYS A 34 5.44 -3.27 -15.81
C CYS A 34 5.23 -4.30 -14.69
N TRP A 35 3.99 -4.59 -14.33
CA TRP A 35 3.65 -5.44 -13.20
C TRP A 35 3.36 -6.88 -13.64
N SER A 36 3.92 -7.87 -12.93
CA SER A 36 3.61 -9.29 -13.15
C SER A 36 2.18 -9.63 -12.72
N THR A 37 1.75 -9.06 -11.62
CA THR A 37 0.41 -9.20 -11.05
C THR A 37 0.00 -7.91 -10.39
N VAL A 38 -1.30 -7.62 -10.40
CA VAL A 38 -1.88 -6.48 -9.69
C VAL A 38 -3.01 -7.01 -8.82
N GLU A 39 -2.92 -6.79 -7.52
CA GLU A 39 -3.93 -7.21 -6.56
C GLU A 39 -4.28 -6.07 -5.62
N ARG A 40 -5.58 -5.89 -5.41
CA ARG A 40 -6.08 -4.98 -4.40
C ARG A 40 -6.16 -5.69 -3.06
N VAL A 41 -5.35 -5.24 -2.11
CA VAL A 41 -5.31 -5.80 -0.74
C VAL A 41 -6.40 -5.16 0.11
N LEU A 42 -6.59 -3.84 0.00
CA LEU A 42 -7.53 -2.99 0.73
C LEU A 42 -8.00 -1.81 -0.12
N LEU A 43 -9.19 -1.31 0.00
CA LEU A 43 -10.38 -2.01 0.42
C LEU A 43 -11.01 -2.71 -0.77
N THR A 44 -11.55 -3.89 -0.57
CA THR A 44 -12.34 -4.59 -1.58
C THR A 44 -13.83 -4.53 -1.24
N ARG A 45 -14.70 -4.76 -2.23
CA ARG A 45 -16.14 -4.87 -2.00
C ARG A 45 -16.47 -5.94 -0.95
N GLU A 46 -15.80 -7.08 -1.02
CA GLU A 46 -16.00 -8.19 -0.09
C GLU A 46 -15.66 -7.78 1.35
N GLN A 47 -14.56 -7.07 1.55
CA GLN A 47 -14.18 -6.58 2.87
C GLN A 47 -15.17 -5.55 3.41
N VAL A 48 -15.63 -4.62 2.58
CA VAL A 48 -16.64 -3.63 2.97
C VAL A 48 -17.91 -4.32 3.49
N LEU A 49 -18.34 -5.40 2.85
CA LEU A 49 -19.53 -6.16 3.25
C LEU A 49 -19.26 -7.04 4.47
N THR A 50 -18.13 -7.76 4.48
CA THR A 50 -17.78 -8.71 5.56
C THR A 50 -17.55 -8.00 6.89
N TYR A 51 -16.88 -6.85 6.87
CA TYR A 51 -16.61 -6.05 8.07
C TYR A 51 -17.74 -5.07 8.39
N GLU A 52 -18.81 -5.04 7.59
CA GLU A 52 -19.93 -4.11 7.75
C GLU A 52 -19.48 -2.67 7.92
N LEU A 53 -18.50 -2.24 7.09
CA LEU A 53 -17.90 -0.94 7.22
C LEU A 53 -18.91 0.18 6.95
N PRO A 54 -18.90 1.26 7.75
CA PRO A 54 -19.78 2.38 7.53
C PRO A 54 -19.43 3.10 6.21
N ALA A 55 -20.46 3.30 5.38
CA ALA A 55 -20.32 4.09 4.17
C ALA A 55 -20.33 5.59 4.51
N ALA A 56 -19.41 6.33 3.92
CA ALA A 56 -19.45 7.80 3.89
C ALA A 56 -20.17 8.28 2.64
N GLU A 57 -20.68 9.51 2.67
CA GLU A 57 -21.30 10.13 1.49
C GLU A 57 -20.24 10.39 0.41
N GLY A 58 -20.48 9.89 -0.79
CA GLY A 58 -19.63 10.13 -1.95
C GLY A 58 -19.92 11.46 -2.63
N LYS A 59 -19.05 11.88 -3.54
CA LYS A 59 -19.23 13.10 -4.33
C LYS A 59 -20.39 12.93 -5.31
N ARG A 60 -21.42 13.74 -5.19
CA ARG A 60 -22.66 13.67 -5.99
C ARG A 60 -22.42 13.83 -7.50
N ASP A 61 -21.47 14.67 -7.87
CA ASP A 61 -21.20 15.02 -9.27
C ASP A 61 -19.96 14.35 -9.86
N ASP A 62 -19.49 13.26 -9.25
CA ASP A 62 -18.35 12.52 -9.81
C ASP A 62 -18.79 11.70 -11.03
N PRO A 63 -18.29 12.02 -12.24
CA PRO A 63 -18.70 11.35 -13.46
C PRO A 63 -18.33 9.85 -13.50
N ARG A 64 -17.46 9.40 -12.61
CA ARG A 64 -17.02 8.01 -12.49
C ARG A 64 -17.99 7.15 -11.67
N TRP A 65 -18.80 7.79 -10.83
CA TRP A 65 -19.70 7.10 -9.93
C TRP A 65 -20.69 6.14 -10.64
N PRO A 66 -21.41 6.54 -11.69
CA PRO A 66 -22.38 5.65 -12.33
C PRO A 66 -21.78 4.34 -12.83
N THR A 67 -20.59 4.38 -13.40
CA THR A 67 -19.89 3.19 -13.88
C THR A 67 -19.43 2.30 -12.73
N PHE A 68 -18.89 2.90 -11.68
CA PHE A 68 -18.47 2.21 -10.46
C PHE A 68 -19.67 1.55 -9.75
N ALA A 69 -20.77 2.29 -9.60
CA ALA A 69 -22.00 1.78 -8.96
C ALA A 69 -22.56 0.55 -9.70
N ARG A 70 -22.61 0.61 -11.02
CA ARG A 70 -23.09 -0.53 -11.84
C ARG A 70 -22.17 -1.73 -11.74
N ARG A 71 -20.86 -1.51 -11.72
CA ARG A 71 -19.87 -2.59 -11.60
C ARG A 71 -20.02 -3.36 -10.30
N TYR A 72 -20.25 -2.66 -9.20
CA TYR A 72 -20.29 -3.26 -7.86
C TYR A 72 -21.70 -3.46 -7.30
N GLY A 73 -22.74 -3.10 -8.05
CA GLY A 73 -24.13 -3.31 -7.67
C GLY A 73 -24.68 -2.30 -6.65
N PHE A 74 -24.17 -1.07 -6.67
CA PHE A 74 -24.67 0.02 -5.83
C PHE A 74 -25.75 0.84 -6.52
N ASP A 75 -26.52 1.58 -5.73
CA ASP A 75 -27.51 2.52 -6.22
C ASP A 75 -26.85 3.72 -6.88
N VAL A 76 -27.07 3.90 -8.19
CA VAL A 76 -26.50 5.01 -8.97
C VAL A 76 -26.92 6.38 -8.43
N CYS A 77 -28.09 6.47 -7.81
CA CYS A 77 -28.60 7.73 -7.26
C CYS A 77 -28.03 8.10 -5.88
N ARG A 78 -27.29 7.17 -5.25
CA ARG A 78 -26.75 7.34 -3.90
C ARG A 78 -25.23 7.10 -3.88
N PRO A 79 -24.42 8.10 -4.24
CA PRO A 79 -22.98 7.99 -4.18
C PRO A 79 -22.50 7.72 -2.76
N VAL A 80 -21.68 6.68 -2.61
CA VAL A 80 -21.07 6.29 -1.35
C VAL A 80 -19.58 6.00 -1.54
N GLN A 81 -18.83 6.05 -0.47
CA GLN A 81 -17.43 5.70 -0.43
C GLN A 81 -17.07 5.05 0.91
N TRP A 82 -16.00 4.29 0.93
CA TRP A 82 -15.48 3.66 2.14
C TRP A 82 -14.00 3.99 2.28
N GLU A 83 -13.64 4.48 3.44
CA GLU A 83 -12.29 4.87 3.79
C GLU A 83 -11.55 3.71 4.48
N VAL A 84 -10.26 3.59 4.22
CA VAL A 84 -9.40 2.57 4.85
C VAL A 84 -9.42 2.70 6.37
N GLU A 85 -9.52 3.91 6.89
CA GLU A 85 -9.58 4.21 8.30
C GLU A 85 -10.84 3.67 9.01
N ALA A 86 -11.84 3.24 8.25
CA ALA A 86 -13.01 2.56 8.82
C ALA A 86 -12.66 1.17 9.38
N LEU A 87 -11.55 0.57 8.94
CA LEU A 87 -11.03 -0.66 9.53
C LEU A 87 -10.34 -0.41 10.88
N GLU A 88 -10.51 -1.36 11.79
CA GLU A 88 -9.70 -1.41 13.00
C GLU A 88 -8.20 -1.41 12.65
N PRO A 89 -7.36 -0.57 13.28
CA PRO A 89 -5.94 -0.46 12.94
C PRO A 89 -5.16 -1.78 13.02
N ALA A 90 -5.49 -2.63 13.99
CA ALA A 90 -4.86 -3.94 14.14
C ALA A 90 -5.21 -4.88 12.97
N GLU A 91 -6.45 -4.85 12.50
CA GLU A 91 -6.91 -5.66 11.39
C GLU A 91 -6.34 -5.16 10.05
N LEU A 92 -6.28 -3.85 9.87
CA LEU A 92 -5.62 -3.23 8.73
C LEU A 92 -4.15 -3.67 8.64
N GLN A 93 -3.43 -3.59 9.75
CA GLN A 93 -2.04 -4.02 9.83
C GLN A 93 -1.88 -5.52 9.50
N ARG A 94 -2.76 -6.36 10.04
CA ARG A 94 -2.76 -7.80 9.79
C ARG A 94 -2.93 -8.12 8.30
N LEU A 95 -3.90 -7.50 7.65
CA LEU A 95 -4.19 -7.71 6.23
C LEU A 95 -3.02 -7.26 5.33
N VAL A 96 -2.40 -6.12 5.64
CA VAL A 96 -1.25 -5.62 4.89
C VAL A 96 -0.04 -6.54 5.07
N LEU A 97 0.26 -6.95 6.31
CA LEU A 97 1.38 -7.84 6.59
C LEU A 97 1.19 -9.21 5.92
N GLU A 98 -0.01 -9.78 5.98
CA GLU A 98 -0.34 -11.04 5.30
C GLU A 98 -0.09 -10.95 3.78
N ALA A 99 -0.51 -9.84 3.17
CA ALA A 99 -0.34 -9.64 1.73
C ALA A 99 1.12 -9.51 1.28
N VAL A 100 2.00 -8.97 2.13
CA VAL A 100 3.42 -8.75 1.78
C VAL A 100 4.34 -9.87 2.26
N GLU A 101 3.93 -10.66 3.24
CA GLU A 101 4.78 -11.67 3.89
C GLU A 101 5.31 -12.72 2.91
N LEU A 102 4.52 -13.08 1.89
CA LEU A 102 4.91 -14.00 0.84
C LEU A 102 6.12 -13.52 0.02
N TYR A 103 6.40 -12.22 0.05
CA TYR A 103 7.48 -11.57 -0.71
C TYR A 103 8.65 -11.14 0.16
N ILE A 104 8.57 -11.35 1.48
CA ILE A 104 9.64 -11.00 2.42
C ILE A 104 10.54 -12.22 2.62
N ASP A 105 11.78 -12.09 2.15
CA ASP A 105 12.87 -12.98 2.60
C ASP A 105 13.33 -12.52 3.98
N ARG A 106 12.84 -13.20 5.02
CA ARG A 106 13.14 -12.85 6.41
C ARG A 106 14.62 -12.97 6.76
N ALA A 107 15.33 -13.92 6.15
CA ALA A 107 16.77 -14.09 6.35
C ALA A 107 17.55 -12.91 5.74
N GLN A 108 17.18 -12.49 4.54
CA GLN A 108 17.79 -11.33 3.89
C GLN A 108 17.47 -10.05 4.65
N LEU A 109 16.24 -9.85 5.11
CA LEU A 109 15.84 -8.71 5.93
C LEU A 109 16.65 -8.64 7.22
N ALA A 110 16.82 -9.76 7.93
CA ALA A 110 17.61 -9.82 9.15
C ALA A 110 19.08 -9.44 8.91
N ARG A 111 19.67 -9.88 7.80
CA ARG A 111 21.03 -9.47 7.39
C ARG A 111 21.15 -7.99 7.12
N GLN A 112 20.17 -7.41 6.40
CA GLN A 112 20.11 -5.97 6.12
C GLN A 112 20.02 -5.15 7.41
N LEU A 113 19.12 -5.50 8.29
CA LEU A 113 18.95 -4.82 9.58
C LEU A 113 20.19 -4.92 10.48
N ALA A 114 20.88 -6.06 10.47
CA ALA A 114 22.15 -6.23 11.19
C ALA A 114 23.26 -5.34 10.60
N GLU A 115 23.33 -5.21 9.28
CA GLU A 115 24.29 -4.33 8.62
C GLU A 115 24.00 -2.84 8.92
N GLU A 116 22.74 -2.42 8.86
CA GLU A 116 22.37 -1.05 9.23
C GLU A 116 22.75 -0.72 10.68
N ARG A 117 22.53 -1.65 11.62
CA ARG A 117 22.93 -1.45 13.02
C ARG A 117 24.44 -1.31 13.16
N ARG A 118 25.22 -2.07 12.42
CA ARG A 118 26.68 -1.94 12.39
C ARG A 118 27.12 -0.58 11.84
N GLN A 119 26.51 -0.14 10.77
CA GLN A 119 26.81 1.16 10.16
C GLN A 119 26.45 2.32 11.10
N ARG A 120 25.30 2.27 11.75
CA ARG A 120 24.89 3.27 12.75
C ARG A 120 25.86 3.34 13.91
N ARG A 121 26.35 2.20 14.41
CA ARG A 121 27.35 2.18 15.49
C ARG A 121 28.66 2.81 15.04
N ARG A 122 29.16 2.46 13.86
CA ARG A 122 30.39 3.06 13.31
C ARG A 122 30.24 4.58 13.15
N LEU A 123 29.11 5.05 12.67
CA LEU A 123 28.84 6.47 12.53
C LEU A 123 28.81 7.17 13.89
N ALA A 124 28.15 6.58 14.88
CA ALA A 124 28.11 7.13 16.24
C ALA A 124 29.50 7.19 16.88
N GLU A 125 30.33 6.16 16.72
CA GLU A 125 31.74 6.14 17.16
C GLU A 125 32.57 7.22 16.48
N PHE A 126 32.38 7.38 15.17
CA PHE A 126 33.04 8.42 14.41
C PHE A 126 32.68 9.82 14.89
N LEU A 127 31.39 10.10 15.06
CA LEU A 127 30.89 11.38 15.56
C LEU A 127 31.36 11.65 17.01
N GLY A 128 31.43 10.61 17.85
CA GLY A 128 31.92 10.72 19.21
C GLY A 128 33.40 11.13 19.31
N ARG A 129 34.21 10.73 18.32
CA ARG A 129 35.64 11.13 18.25
C ARG A 129 35.83 12.61 17.89
N PHE A 130 34.91 13.19 17.14
CA PHE A 130 34.97 14.61 16.74
C PHE A 130 34.25 15.55 17.73
N GLY A 131 33.31 15.06 18.52
CA GLY A 131 32.59 15.85 19.52
C GLY A 131 33.34 16.03 20.86
N GLY A 132 34.48 15.36 21.05
CA GLY A 132 35.31 15.44 22.27
C GLY A 132 36.49 16.42 22.21
N SER A 133 36.59 17.23 21.15
CA SER A 133 37.79 18.06 20.90
C SER A 133 37.62 19.56 21.22
N ASP A 134 36.49 19.99 21.78
CA ASP A 134 36.30 21.38 22.20
C ASP A 134 36.04 21.42 23.73
N GLY A 135 37.15 21.37 24.47
CA GLY A 135 37.11 21.46 25.93
C GLY A 135 38.50 21.56 26.56
N SER A 136 39.31 22.59 26.20
CA SER A 136 40.45 23.07 26.97
C SER A 136 40.62 24.54 26.75
#